data_44a432c2100a435e44e39ab960da8c64
#
_entry.id   44a432c2100a435e44e39ab960da8c64
#
_cell.length_a   1.000
_cell.length_b   1.000
_cell.length_c   1.000
_cell.angle_alpha   90.00
_cell.angle_beta   90.00
_cell.angle_gamma   90.00
#
_symmetry.space_group_name_H-M   'P 1'
#
loop_
_entity.id
_entity.type
_entity.pdbx_description
1 polymer ?
#
loop_
_entity_poly.entity_id
_entity_poly.type
_entity_poly.pdbx_seq_one_letter_code
_entity_poly.pdbx_strand_id
1 'polypeptide(L)' 'MLEAILHSDGGSRGNPGPAGCGFELLDATTGDVLALAGTFLGTASNNVAEYSALVWGMQNALAAGVQHLSARADS' A
#
# COMPACT_ATOMS: atom_id res chain seq x y z
N MET A 1 11.23 -15.36 11.81
CA MET A 1 10.23 -15.20 10.74
C MET A 1 9.73 -13.76 10.75
N LEU A 2 9.82 -13.06 9.63
CA LEU A 2 9.36 -11.66 9.55
C LEU A 2 7.87 -11.62 9.25
N GLU A 3 7.12 -11.07 10.19
CA GLU A 3 5.70 -10.81 10.05
C GLU A 3 5.48 -9.32 9.93
N ALA A 4 4.60 -8.91 9.03
CA ALA A 4 4.36 -7.50 8.77
C ALA A 4 2.88 -7.19 8.57
N ILE A 5 2.54 -5.93 8.78
CA ILE A 5 1.21 -5.38 8.53
C ILE A 5 1.36 -4.34 7.43
N LEU A 6 0.55 -4.47 6.39
CA LEU A 6 0.49 -3.52 5.29
C LEU A 6 -0.80 -2.71 5.39
N HIS A 7 -0.64 -1.40 5.49
CA HIS A 7 -1.74 -0.46 5.29
C HIS A 7 -1.57 0.18 3.93
N SER A 8 -2.59 0.08 3.09
CA SER A 8 -2.58 0.69 1.76
C SER A 8 -3.82 1.54 1.56
N ASP A 9 -3.66 2.63 0.83
CA ASP A 9 -4.75 3.55 0.52
C ASP A 9 -4.53 4.18 -0.85
N GLY A 10 -5.61 4.31 -1.60
CA GLY A 10 -5.60 4.96 -2.89
C GLY A 10 -6.97 5.54 -3.22
N GLY A 11 -6.96 6.62 -3.96
CA GLY A 11 -8.20 7.26 -4.37
C GLY A 11 -8.01 8.26 -5.48
N SER A 12 -9.12 8.71 -6.04
CA SER A 12 -9.15 9.73 -7.07
C SER A 12 -10.16 10.83 -6.74
N ARG A 13 -9.91 12.02 -7.25
CA ARG A 13 -10.87 13.13 -7.25
C ARG A 13 -11.73 13.00 -8.51
N GLY A 14 -13.00 12.67 -8.32
CA GLY A 14 -13.81 12.22 -9.43
C GLY A 14 -13.44 10.76 -9.75
N ASN A 15 -14.20 10.09 -10.57
CA ASN A 15 -13.99 8.68 -10.86
C ASN A 15 -14.27 8.39 -12.33
N PRO A 16 -13.31 8.55 -13.24
CA PRO A 16 -11.89 8.81 -12.99
C PRO A 16 -11.56 10.28 -12.73
N GLY A 17 -10.35 10.52 -12.26
CA GLY A 17 -9.81 11.85 -12.03
C GLY A 17 -8.38 11.80 -11.50
N PRO A 18 -7.82 12.94 -11.06
CA PRO A 18 -6.50 12.95 -10.43
C PRO A 18 -6.46 11.98 -9.26
N ALA A 19 -5.48 11.09 -9.28
CA ALA A 19 -5.42 9.96 -8.36
C ALA A 19 -4.05 9.84 -7.71
N GLY A 20 -4.04 9.26 -6.52
CA GLY A 20 -2.82 8.95 -5.80
C GLY A 20 -2.97 7.66 -5.02
N CYS A 21 -1.85 7.11 -4.61
CA CYS A 21 -1.84 5.92 -3.76
C CYS A 21 -0.62 5.92 -2.85
N GLY A 22 -0.71 5.15 -1.78
CA GLY A 22 0.38 5.02 -0.83
C GLY A 22 0.22 3.79 0.02
N PHE A 23 1.30 3.46 0.74
CA PHE A 23 1.28 2.35 1.67
C PHE A 23 2.25 2.59 2.82
N GLU A 24 2.00 1.88 3.92
CA GLU A 24 2.88 1.78 5.06
C GLU A 24 3.03 0.30 5.40
N LEU A 25 4.26 -0.15 5.51
CA LEU A 25 4.59 -1.54 5.87
C LEU A 25 5.25 -1.52 7.24
N LEU A 26 4.67 -2.21 8.21
CA LEU A 26 5.14 -2.25 9.59
C LEU A 26 5.57 -3.66 9.97
N ASP A 27 6.65 -3.74 10.77
CA ASP A 27 6.98 -4.97 11.48
C ASP A 27 5.87 -5.26 12.50
N ALA A 28 5.22 -6.42 12.38
CA ALA A 28 4.08 -6.77 13.24
C ALA A 28 4.50 -7.01 14.71
N THR A 29 5.76 -7.32 14.96
CA THR A 29 6.26 -7.58 16.31
C THR A 29 6.70 -6.31 17.01
N THR A 30 7.44 -5.43 16.31
CA THR A 30 8.05 -4.24 16.91
C THR A 30 7.27 -2.96 16.65
N GLY A 31 6.45 -2.93 15.60
CA GLY A 31 5.78 -1.71 15.14
C GLY A 31 6.67 -0.79 14.32
N ASP A 32 7.91 -1.18 14.05
CA ASP A 32 8.82 -0.37 13.25
C ASP A 32 8.33 -0.26 11.81
N VAL A 33 8.54 0.92 11.22
CA VAL A 33 8.22 1.15 9.80
C VAL A 33 9.30 0.49 8.96
N LEU A 34 8.90 -0.48 8.14
CA LEU A 34 9.79 -1.17 7.22
C LEU A 34 9.84 -0.46 5.86
N ALA A 35 8.74 0.13 5.44
CA ALA A 35 8.66 0.90 4.21
C ALA A 35 7.44 1.83 4.28
N LEU A 36 7.57 3.00 3.66
CA LEU A 36 6.50 4.00 3.60
C LEU A 36 6.67 4.77 2.30
N ALA A 37 5.64 4.85 1.49
CA ALA A 37 5.72 5.58 0.24
C ALA A 37 4.34 6.04 -0.22
N GLY A 38 4.34 7.08 -1.05
CA GLY A 38 3.15 7.59 -1.71
C GLY A 38 3.53 8.18 -3.06
N THR A 39 2.61 8.16 -4.00
CA THR A 39 2.84 8.69 -5.33
C THR A 39 1.55 9.19 -5.98
N PHE A 40 1.73 10.12 -6.91
CA PHE A 40 0.67 10.56 -7.79
C PHE A 40 0.58 9.61 -8.98
N LEU A 41 -0.64 9.19 -9.34
CA LEU A 41 -0.86 8.23 -10.42
C LEU A 41 -1.29 8.86 -11.74
N GLY A 42 -1.48 10.18 -11.77
CA GLY A 42 -2.13 10.81 -12.91
C GLY A 42 -3.65 10.61 -12.83
N THR A 43 -4.30 10.48 -13.97
CA THR A 43 -5.75 10.22 -14.03
C THR A 43 -6.03 8.73 -13.93
N ALA A 44 -6.80 8.35 -12.92
CA ALA A 44 -7.19 6.95 -12.71
C ALA A 44 -8.52 6.88 -11.95
N SER A 45 -9.12 5.70 -11.95
CA SER A 45 -10.30 5.43 -11.13
C SER A 45 -9.90 5.15 -9.67
N ASN A 46 -10.86 5.23 -8.76
CA ASN A 46 -10.65 4.82 -7.37
C ASN A 46 -10.15 3.38 -7.27
N ASN A 47 -10.76 2.47 -8.04
CA ASN A 47 -10.38 1.06 -8.01
C ASN A 47 -8.93 0.85 -8.46
N VAL A 48 -8.50 1.54 -9.50
CA VAL A 48 -7.12 1.48 -9.97
C VAL A 48 -6.16 2.01 -8.89
N ALA A 49 -6.51 3.13 -8.26
CA ALA A 49 -5.68 3.71 -7.20
C ALA A 49 -5.55 2.78 -5.99
N GLU A 50 -6.66 2.20 -5.53
CA GLU A 50 -6.67 1.25 -4.41
C GLU A 50 -5.85 -0.01 -4.74
N TYR A 51 -6.04 -0.56 -5.92
CA TYR A 51 -5.31 -1.74 -6.36
C TYR A 51 -3.82 -1.47 -6.52
N SER A 52 -3.46 -0.31 -7.08
CA SER A 52 -2.07 0.11 -7.24
C SER A 52 -1.36 0.23 -5.90
N ALA A 53 -2.01 0.81 -4.89
CA ALA A 53 -1.47 0.91 -3.54
C ALA A 53 -1.18 -0.47 -2.94
N LEU A 54 -2.14 -1.38 -3.06
CA LEU A 54 -2.00 -2.73 -2.52
C LEU A 54 -0.86 -3.49 -3.21
N VAL A 55 -0.80 -3.48 -4.53
CA VAL A 55 0.25 -4.18 -5.29
C VAL A 55 1.62 -3.61 -4.95
N TRP A 56 1.74 -2.29 -4.90
CA TRP A 56 3.01 -1.63 -4.57
C TRP A 56 3.49 -2.00 -3.16
N GLY A 57 2.57 -1.97 -2.19
CA GLY A 57 2.88 -2.39 -0.83
C GLY A 57 3.30 -3.85 -0.74
N MET A 58 2.61 -4.74 -1.45
CA MET A 58 2.94 -6.17 -1.48
C MET A 58 4.30 -6.44 -2.13
N GLN A 59 4.65 -5.70 -3.18
CA GLN A 59 5.96 -5.79 -3.81
C GLN A 59 7.07 -5.41 -2.83
N ASN A 60 6.85 -4.37 -2.04
CA ASN A 60 7.80 -3.95 -1.01
C ASN A 60 7.91 -4.97 0.13
N ALA A 61 6.80 -5.57 0.53
CA ALA A 61 6.81 -6.63 1.53
C ALA A 61 7.63 -7.83 1.06
N LEU A 62 7.44 -8.24 -0.19
CA LEU A 62 8.20 -9.33 -0.78
C LEU A 62 9.70 -9.01 -0.82
N ALA A 63 10.07 -7.81 -1.25
CA ALA A 63 11.45 -7.35 -1.31
C ALA A 63 12.11 -7.27 0.08
N ALA A 64 11.33 -6.98 1.12
CA ALA A 64 11.80 -6.92 2.50
C ALA A 64 11.95 -8.29 3.17
N GLY A 65 11.56 -9.37 2.50
CA GLY A 65 11.63 -10.71 3.04
C GLY A 65 10.50 -11.07 4.01
N VAL A 66 9.37 -10.38 3.91
CA VAL A 66 8.19 -10.68 4.73
C VAL A 66 7.66 -12.07 4.38
N GLN A 67 7.44 -12.90 5.39
CA GLN A 67 6.94 -14.27 5.23
C GLN A 67 5.46 -14.39 5.56
N HIS A 68 4.98 -13.56 6.48
CA HIS A 68 3.56 -13.49 6.83
C HIS A 68 3.12 -12.03 6.75
N LEU A 69 2.15 -11.75 5.90
CA LEU A 69 1.65 -10.41 5.67
C LEU A 69 0.15 -10.33 5.99
N SER A 70 -0.21 -9.38 6.83
CA SER A 70 -1.59 -8.98 7.04
C SER A 70 -1.82 -7.69 6.26
N ALA A 71 -2.60 -7.75 5.20
CA ALA A 71 -2.89 -6.58 4.38
C ALA A 71 -4.22 -5.96 4.81
N ARG A 72 -4.20 -4.64 5.02
CA ARG A 72 -5.37 -3.86 5.40
C ARG A 72 -5.48 -2.67 4.45
N ALA A 73 -6.59 -2.60 3.75
CA ALA A 73 -6.87 -1.52 2.81
C ALA A 73 -8.08 -0.72 3.30
N ASP A 74 -7.94 0.60 3.31
CA ASP A 74 -9.05 1.50 3.52
C ASP A 74 -9.78 1.71 2.18
N SER A 75 -11.04 1.49 2.21
CA SER A 75 -11.88 1.68 1.04
C SER A 75 -13.02 2.65 1.36
#